data_00270c4bd6d877de27f9f0cee1f4f059
#
_entry.id   00270c4bd6d877de27f9f0cee1f4f059
#
_cell.length_a   1.000
_cell.length_b   1.000
_cell.length_c   1.000
_cell.angle_alpha   90.00
_cell.angle_beta   90.00
_cell.angle_gamma   90.00
#
_symmetry.space_group_name_H-M   'P 1'
#
loop_
_entity.id
_entity.type
_entity.pdbx_description
1 polymer ?
#
loop_
_entity_poly.entity_id
_entity_poly.type
_entity_poly.pdbx_seq_one_letter_code
_entity_poly.pdbx_strand_id
1 'polypeptide(L)'
;MLFRSTAGATNQAFIDICDAAYWKVRTGAQSYTAAMLEGIKELGRVQPIVRYLSGHKDTLEVAVLRCIRTGVAQSSGNMTIQQCKDMGWNHVLVSQHLGARVSDTDPIADHAGWQGKVYCIVGKDAQFDNLLDATGYPENPLGLCGYNCRHSFTPFLPGVSRNNNKPIDTEANRRAYELSQAQRAMERRIRAQKRKCAALHTAVKNCEDPAAKAKLQEKYTQSAKRLQEQNAAYTKFCADNDLKPYHERLAVAGWDRSAASTASAAVREQKRVDKMIAEFNAEHMAKDPAELLPKHEYAHGVKEKLLNYSLNMKEGASGRDKAVVFQAAL
;
A
#
# COMPACT_ATOMS: atom_id res chain seq x y z
N MET A 1 -3.53 5.54 25.80
CA MET A 1 -2.24 4.82 26.02
C MET A 1 -2.10 3.58 25.14
N LEU A 2 -2.53 3.67 23.89
CA LEU A 2 -2.67 2.51 22.96
C LEU A 2 -1.37 2.09 22.28
N PHE A 3 -0.34 2.92 22.33
CA PHE A 3 0.87 2.72 21.50
C PHE A 3 2.10 2.29 22.28
N ARG A 4 2.03 2.28 23.62
CA ARG A 4 3.17 1.90 24.46
C ARG A 4 3.57 0.42 24.38
N SER A 5 2.67 -0.47 23.95
CA SER A 5 2.96 -1.90 23.87
C SER A 5 3.72 -2.31 22.58
N THR A 6 3.91 -1.41 21.63
CA THR A 6 4.40 -1.77 20.29
C THR A 6 5.82 -1.33 19.98
N ALA A 7 6.47 -0.53 20.86
CA ALA A 7 7.76 0.02 20.49
C ALA A 7 8.66 0.26 21.72
N GLY A 8 9.85 -0.30 21.69
CA GLY A 8 10.92 0.06 22.62
C GLY A 8 11.39 1.52 22.45
N ALA A 9 12.28 1.98 23.34
CA ALA A 9 12.76 3.37 23.44
C ALA A 9 13.26 4.01 22.11
N THR A 10 13.60 3.22 21.10
CA THR A 10 14.02 3.69 19.76
C THR A 10 12.89 4.21 18.89
N ASN A 11 11.63 4.15 19.36
CA ASN A 11 10.45 4.49 18.55
C ASN A 11 9.64 5.67 19.12
N GLN A 12 10.20 6.51 20.00
CA GLN A 12 9.46 7.62 20.58
C GLN A 12 8.95 8.58 19.50
N ALA A 13 9.77 8.94 18.52
CA ALA A 13 9.35 9.77 17.39
C ALA A 13 8.18 9.14 16.59
N PHE A 14 8.17 7.81 16.45
CA PHE A 14 7.04 7.11 15.81
C PHE A 14 5.77 7.23 16.66
N ILE A 15 5.87 7.06 17.96
CA ILE A 15 4.75 7.19 18.90
C ILE A 15 4.18 8.61 18.85
N ASP A 16 5.03 9.61 18.95
CA ASP A 16 4.63 11.02 18.98
C ASP A 16 3.92 11.43 17.67
N ILE A 17 4.42 10.99 16.53
CA ILE A 17 3.81 11.28 15.22
C ILE A 17 2.47 10.54 15.05
N CYS A 18 2.38 9.29 15.53
CA CYS A 18 1.13 8.55 15.48
C CYS A 18 0.07 9.15 16.42
N ASP A 19 0.47 9.58 17.62
CA ASP A 19 -0.43 10.25 18.56
C ASP A 19 -0.91 11.60 18.00
N ALA A 20 -0.03 12.40 17.43
CA ALA A 20 -0.39 13.65 16.77
C ALA A 20 -1.37 13.43 15.62
N ALA A 21 -1.12 12.45 14.76
CA ALA A 21 -2.03 12.10 13.66
C ALA A 21 -3.38 11.60 14.18
N TYR A 22 -3.40 10.76 15.22
CA TYR A 22 -4.62 10.30 15.87
C TYR A 22 -5.47 11.46 16.40
N TRP A 23 -4.86 12.40 17.14
CA TRP A 23 -5.57 13.56 17.68
C TRP A 23 -6.12 14.47 16.58
N LYS A 24 -5.39 14.70 15.48
CA LYS A 24 -5.87 15.48 14.34
C LYS A 24 -7.11 14.87 13.70
N VAL A 25 -7.18 13.55 13.60
CA VAL A 25 -8.37 12.85 13.08
C VAL A 25 -9.52 12.91 14.08
N ARG A 26 -9.25 12.64 15.36
CA ARG A 26 -10.27 12.60 16.40
C ARG A 26 -10.95 13.95 16.64
N THR A 27 -10.19 15.03 16.55
CA THR A 27 -10.73 16.40 16.70
C THR A 27 -11.36 16.96 15.42
N GLY A 28 -11.32 16.22 14.32
CA GLY A 28 -11.80 16.69 13.02
C GLY A 28 -10.88 17.72 12.36
N ALA A 29 -9.69 18.01 12.93
CA ALA A 29 -8.74 18.96 12.35
C ALA A 29 -8.18 18.51 11.00
N GLN A 30 -8.11 17.18 10.76
CA GLN A 30 -7.70 16.61 9.49
C GLN A 30 -8.51 15.34 9.16
N SER A 31 -8.68 15.08 7.86
CA SER A 31 -9.19 13.79 7.41
C SER A 31 -8.17 12.67 7.73
N TYR A 32 -8.68 11.43 7.86
CA TYR A 32 -7.85 10.24 8.06
C TYR A 32 -6.70 10.15 7.03
N THR A 33 -7.03 10.36 5.74
CA THR A 33 -6.05 10.30 4.66
C THR A 33 -4.99 11.40 4.78
N ALA A 34 -5.37 12.61 5.13
CA ALA A 34 -4.43 13.73 5.30
C ALA A 34 -3.48 13.49 6.48
N ALA A 35 -3.99 13.07 7.63
CA ALA A 35 -3.19 12.77 8.82
C ALA A 35 -2.22 11.60 8.58
N MET A 36 -2.65 10.57 7.84
CA MET A 36 -1.83 9.45 7.42
C MET A 36 -0.66 9.91 6.53
N LEU A 37 -0.95 10.69 5.48
CA LEU A 37 0.07 11.14 4.53
C LEU A 37 1.09 12.06 5.20
N GLU A 38 0.66 12.91 6.12
CA GLU A 38 1.56 13.76 6.92
C GLU A 38 2.46 12.90 7.83
N GLY A 39 1.89 11.96 8.56
CA GLY A 39 2.67 11.03 9.41
C GLY A 39 3.71 10.22 8.61
N ILE A 40 3.35 9.71 7.44
CA ILE A 40 4.29 9.02 6.54
C ILE A 40 5.42 9.96 6.08
N LYS A 41 5.10 11.22 5.76
CA LYS A 41 6.09 12.21 5.30
C LYS A 41 7.09 12.55 6.41
N GLU A 42 6.62 12.74 7.62
CA GLU A 42 7.49 13.08 8.76
C GLU A 42 8.38 11.90 9.16
N LEU A 43 7.81 10.72 9.32
CA LEU A 43 8.55 9.52 9.71
C LEU A 43 9.49 9.01 8.63
N GLY A 44 9.18 9.22 7.35
CA GLY A 44 10.04 8.83 6.23
C GLY A 44 11.42 9.49 6.25
N ARG A 45 11.56 10.59 7.01
CA ARG A 45 12.83 11.28 7.25
C ARG A 45 13.67 10.62 8.36
N VAL A 46 13.02 9.86 9.27
CA VAL A 46 13.65 9.37 10.50
C VAL A 46 13.86 7.86 10.48
N GLN A 47 12.87 7.07 10.05
CA GLN A 47 12.95 5.62 10.13
C GLN A 47 12.09 4.89 9.09
N PRO A 48 12.68 4.11 8.16
CA PRO A 48 11.93 3.42 7.11
C PRO A 48 11.24 2.12 7.56
N ILE A 49 11.65 1.52 8.69
CA ILE A 49 11.13 0.24 9.21
C ILE A 49 10.86 0.36 10.70
N VAL A 50 9.64 0.02 11.10
CA VAL A 50 9.22 -0.09 12.50
C VAL A 50 9.47 -1.52 13.00
N ARG A 51 10.17 -1.66 14.10
CA ARG A 51 10.45 -2.94 14.75
C ARG A 51 9.65 -3.03 16.04
N TYR A 52 8.86 -4.09 16.18
CA TYR A 52 8.06 -4.35 17.37
C TYR A 52 8.82 -5.22 18.38
N LEU A 53 8.47 -5.14 19.66
CA LEU A 53 9.07 -6.00 20.71
C LEU A 53 8.88 -7.50 20.43
N SER A 54 7.80 -7.88 19.75
CA SER A 54 7.55 -9.24 19.29
C SER A 54 8.50 -9.72 18.16
N GLY A 55 9.46 -8.88 17.72
CA GLY A 55 10.34 -9.16 16.59
C GLY A 55 9.70 -8.90 15.22
N HIS A 56 8.40 -8.62 15.17
CA HIS A 56 7.71 -8.24 13.92
C HIS A 56 8.26 -6.93 13.35
N LYS A 57 8.30 -6.83 12.04
CA LYS A 57 8.79 -5.65 11.31
C LYS A 57 7.76 -5.21 10.30
N ASP A 58 7.39 -3.94 10.36
CA ASP A 58 6.56 -3.30 9.35
C ASP A 58 7.32 -2.21 8.61
N THR A 59 6.91 -1.98 7.38
CA THR A 59 7.26 -0.73 6.74
C THR A 59 6.50 0.41 7.41
N LEU A 60 7.10 1.58 7.40
CA LEU A 60 6.58 2.76 8.07
C LEU A 60 5.12 3.06 7.73
N GLU A 61 4.78 3.06 6.45
CA GLU A 61 3.42 3.35 5.97
C GLU A 61 2.39 2.32 6.47
N VAL A 62 2.79 1.05 6.64
CA VAL A 62 1.92 0.01 7.19
C VAL A 62 1.71 0.22 8.68
N ALA A 63 2.78 0.55 9.41
CA ALA A 63 2.73 0.83 10.84
C ALA A 63 1.84 2.04 11.15
N VAL A 64 2.02 3.16 10.43
CA VAL A 64 1.20 4.38 10.59
C VAL A 64 -0.27 4.11 10.29
N LEU A 65 -0.56 3.47 9.16
CA LEU A 65 -1.93 3.11 8.79
C LEU A 65 -2.63 2.25 9.84
N ARG A 66 -1.91 1.25 10.36
CA ARG A 66 -2.44 0.37 11.40
C ARG A 66 -2.70 1.15 12.69
N CYS A 67 -1.74 1.94 13.11
CA CYS A 67 -1.78 2.72 14.33
C CYS A 67 -2.99 3.67 14.36
N ILE A 68 -3.11 4.53 13.35
CA ILE A 68 -4.20 5.51 13.28
C ILE A 68 -5.56 4.81 13.20
N ARG A 69 -5.69 3.78 12.35
CA ARG A 69 -6.97 3.07 12.20
C ARG A 69 -7.41 2.39 13.50
N THR A 70 -6.50 1.67 14.15
CA THR A 70 -6.79 0.98 15.40
C THR A 70 -7.12 1.98 16.51
N GLY A 71 -6.33 3.06 16.63
CA GLY A 71 -6.56 4.09 17.64
C GLY A 71 -7.94 4.77 17.48
N VAL A 72 -8.32 5.13 16.26
CA VAL A 72 -9.64 5.72 15.98
C VAL A 72 -10.75 4.72 16.29
N ALA A 73 -10.63 3.46 15.87
CA ALA A 73 -11.65 2.42 16.13
C ALA A 73 -11.83 2.18 17.63
N GLN A 74 -10.74 2.04 18.38
CA GLN A 74 -10.82 1.85 19.84
C GLN A 74 -11.35 3.08 20.58
N SER A 75 -10.97 4.29 20.14
CA SER A 75 -11.54 5.51 20.72
C SER A 75 -13.05 5.59 20.51
N SER A 76 -13.53 5.28 19.31
CA SER A 76 -14.96 5.22 19.01
C SER A 76 -15.68 4.18 19.87
N GLY A 77 -15.08 2.98 19.99
CA GLY A 77 -15.61 1.93 20.85
C GLY A 77 -15.69 2.34 22.32
N ASN A 78 -14.62 2.95 22.86
CA ASN A 78 -14.59 3.44 24.24
C ASN A 78 -15.65 4.51 24.48
N MET A 79 -15.90 5.42 23.53
CA MET A 79 -16.98 6.41 23.63
C MET A 79 -18.35 5.72 23.68
N THR A 80 -18.57 4.69 22.86
CA THR A 80 -19.82 3.92 22.88
C THR A 80 -20.00 3.20 24.22
N ILE A 81 -18.96 2.56 24.76
CA ILE A 81 -19.01 1.92 26.08
C ILE A 81 -19.32 2.94 27.18
N GLN A 82 -18.68 4.12 27.13
CA GLN A 82 -18.96 5.18 28.12
C GLN A 82 -20.39 5.68 28.03
N GLN A 83 -20.88 5.91 26.82
CA GLN A 83 -22.29 6.27 26.62
C GLN A 83 -23.25 5.23 27.19
N CYS A 84 -22.97 3.94 26.94
CA CYS A 84 -23.79 2.87 27.53
C CYS A 84 -23.77 2.90 29.06
N LYS A 85 -22.61 3.09 29.68
CA LYS A 85 -22.47 3.20 31.15
C LYS A 85 -23.25 4.38 31.69
N ASP A 86 -23.13 5.55 31.07
CA ASP A 86 -23.81 6.77 31.51
C ASP A 86 -25.36 6.64 31.46
N MET A 87 -25.83 5.84 30.49
CA MET A 87 -27.27 5.58 30.29
C MET A 87 -27.79 4.34 31.04
N GLY A 88 -26.93 3.59 31.72
CA GLY A 88 -27.27 2.32 32.35
C GLY A 88 -27.59 1.18 31.38
N TRP A 89 -27.09 1.23 30.16
CA TRP A 89 -27.30 0.22 29.13
C TRP A 89 -26.18 -0.82 29.13
N ASN A 90 -26.51 -2.09 28.97
CA ASN A 90 -25.56 -3.18 29.04
C ASN A 90 -25.32 -3.92 27.69
N HIS A 91 -25.96 -3.50 26.60
CA HIS A 91 -25.89 -4.24 25.37
C HIS A 91 -25.37 -3.37 24.20
N VAL A 92 -24.63 -4.00 23.32
CA VAL A 92 -24.14 -3.40 22.06
C VAL A 92 -24.39 -4.34 20.89
N LEU A 93 -24.69 -3.77 19.73
CA LEU A 93 -24.80 -4.46 18.45
C LEU A 93 -23.53 -4.22 17.65
N VAL A 94 -22.81 -5.28 17.33
CA VAL A 94 -21.62 -5.23 16.47
C VAL A 94 -22.04 -5.13 15.00
N SER A 95 -21.42 -4.25 14.26
CA SER A 95 -21.67 -4.09 12.83
C SER A 95 -21.26 -5.34 12.05
N GLN A 96 -21.81 -5.50 10.83
CA GLN A 96 -21.41 -6.58 9.94
C GLN A 96 -21.00 -6.03 8.57
N HIS A 97 -20.16 -6.75 7.87
CA HIS A 97 -19.81 -6.46 6.48
C HIS A 97 -19.33 -7.72 5.76
N LEU A 98 -19.54 -7.78 4.46
CA LEU A 98 -18.99 -8.82 3.61
C LEU A 98 -17.46 -8.72 3.55
N GLY A 99 -16.76 -9.86 3.57
CA GLY A 99 -15.30 -9.92 3.62
C GLY A 99 -14.71 -9.68 5.01
N ALA A 100 -15.46 -9.97 6.06
CA ALA A 100 -14.92 -10.06 7.41
C ALA A 100 -13.84 -11.13 7.51
N ARG A 101 -12.83 -10.89 8.36
CA ARG A 101 -11.74 -11.85 8.58
C ARG A 101 -12.30 -13.21 8.97
N VAL A 102 -11.74 -14.26 8.37
CA VAL A 102 -12.01 -15.65 8.71
C VAL A 102 -10.77 -16.24 9.38
N SER A 103 -10.95 -16.97 10.47
CA SER A 103 -9.91 -17.73 11.14
C SER A 103 -10.47 -19.09 11.57
N ASP A 104 -9.82 -20.15 11.15
CA ASP A 104 -10.21 -21.52 11.52
C ASP A 104 -9.54 -21.96 12.84
N THR A 105 -8.64 -21.17 13.43
CA THR A 105 -7.83 -21.52 14.60
C THR A 105 -8.03 -20.63 15.82
N ASP A 106 -8.48 -19.41 15.63
CA ASP A 106 -8.67 -18.41 16.71
C ASP A 106 -10.05 -17.78 16.59
N PRO A 107 -11.00 -18.11 17.49
CA PRO A 107 -12.36 -17.59 17.46
C PRO A 107 -12.44 -16.06 17.60
N ILE A 108 -11.51 -15.44 18.34
CA ILE A 108 -11.45 -13.99 18.50
C ILE A 108 -10.99 -13.33 17.21
N ALA A 109 -10.06 -13.94 16.51
CA ALA A 109 -9.60 -13.47 15.20
C ALA A 109 -10.59 -13.79 14.07
N ASP A 110 -11.57 -14.67 14.29
CA ASP A 110 -12.64 -14.98 13.33
C ASP A 110 -13.79 -13.94 13.40
N HIS A 111 -13.57 -12.81 12.74
CA HIS A 111 -14.56 -11.73 12.72
C HIS A 111 -15.88 -12.14 12.05
N ALA A 112 -15.83 -13.11 11.13
CA ALA A 112 -17.03 -13.63 10.48
C ALA A 112 -17.94 -14.34 11.47
N GLY A 113 -17.38 -14.99 12.49
CA GLY A 113 -18.12 -15.75 13.49
C GLY A 113 -18.92 -14.88 14.48
N TRP A 114 -18.40 -13.69 14.81
CA TRP A 114 -19.01 -12.84 15.85
C TRP A 114 -19.64 -11.52 15.33
N GLN A 115 -19.44 -11.14 14.08
CA GLN A 115 -20.06 -9.93 13.53
C GLN A 115 -21.60 -10.01 13.48
N GLY A 116 -22.24 -8.84 13.50
CA GLY A 116 -23.69 -8.74 13.33
C GLY A 116 -24.53 -9.20 14.52
N LYS A 117 -23.90 -9.55 15.64
CA LYS A 117 -24.56 -10.05 16.85
C LYS A 117 -24.61 -8.98 17.94
N VAL A 118 -25.51 -9.20 18.91
CA VAL A 118 -25.62 -8.39 20.12
C VAL A 118 -24.82 -9.06 21.23
N TYR A 119 -24.17 -8.25 22.07
CA TYR A 119 -23.35 -8.72 23.20
C TYR A 119 -23.60 -7.89 24.45
N CYS A 120 -23.42 -8.51 25.63
CA CYS A 120 -23.36 -7.83 26.90
C CYS A 120 -22.01 -7.16 27.12
N ILE A 121 -22.01 -5.92 27.59
CA ILE A 121 -20.79 -5.19 27.98
C ILE A 121 -20.18 -5.79 29.24
N VAL A 122 -21.04 -6.06 30.23
CA VAL A 122 -20.67 -6.65 31.53
C VAL A 122 -21.48 -7.93 31.73
N GLY A 123 -20.78 -9.01 32.10
CA GLY A 123 -21.40 -10.31 32.27
C GLY A 123 -21.95 -10.91 30.99
N LYS A 124 -22.87 -11.82 31.11
CA LYS A 124 -23.69 -12.40 30.03
C LYS A 124 -25.10 -12.66 30.51
N ASP A 125 -26.06 -12.74 29.63
CA ASP A 125 -27.43 -13.14 29.96
C ASP A 125 -27.87 -14.38 29.16
N ALA A 126 -29.15 -14.76 29.27
CA ALA A 126 -29.65 -15.95 28.60
C ALA A 126 -29.69 -15.85 27.06
N GLN A 127 -29.60 -14.63 26.51
CA GLN A 127 -29.73 -14.36 25.09
C GLN A 127 -28.42 -13.90 24.44
N PHE A 128 -27.51 -13.24 25.20
CA PHE A 128 -26.37 -12.55 24.67
C PHE A 128 -25.10 -12.90 25.43
N ASP A 129 -24.06 -13.26 24.68
CA ASP A 129 -22.74 -13.54 25.22
C ASP A 129 -22.01 -12.26 25.67
N ASN A 130 -20.94 -12.42 26.43
CA ASN A 130 -20.09 -11.32 26.82
C ASN A 130 -19.24 -10.79 25.64
N LEU A 131 -19.13 -9.47 25.53
CA LEU A 131 -18.40 -8.79 24.44
C LEU A 131 -16.91 -9.14 24.46
N LEU A 132 -16.28 -9.13 25.64
CA LEU A 132 -14.84 -9.44 25.79
C LEU A 132 -14.57 -10.90 25.43
N ASP A 133 -15.36 -11.83 25.97
CA ASP A 133 -15.16 -13.26 25.75
C ASP A 133 -15.33 -13.64 24.26
N ALA A 134 -16.34 -13.07 23.60
CA ALA A 134 -16.67 -13.39 22.21
C ALA A 134 -15.78 -12.69 21.19
N THR A 135 -15.38 -11.45 21.46
CA THR A 135 -14.73 -10.58 20.45
C THR A 135 -13.35 -10.09 20.85
N GLY A 136 -12.93 -10.35 22.08
CA GLY A 136 -11.65 -9.88 22.64
C GLY A 136 -11.55 -8.37 22.87
N TYR A 137 -12.65 -7.61 22.72
CA TYR A 137 -12.64 -6.17 22.95
C TYR A 137 -12.66 -5.84 24.44
N PRO A 138 -11.81 -4.93 24.94
CA PRO A 138 -10.82 -4.10 24.25
C PRO A 138 -9.39 -4.67 24.24
N GLU A 139 -9.17 -5.85 24.80
CA GLU A 139 -7.86 -6.34 25.21
C GLU A 139 -7.09 -7.06 24.09
N ASN A 140 -7.80 -7.80 23.24
CA ASN A 140 -7.14 -8.61 22.21
C ASN A 140 -6.91 -7.80 20.93
N PRO A 141 -5.67 -7.61 20.49
CA PRO A 141 -5.35 -6.84 19.29
C PRO A 141 -5.84 -7.47 17.97
N LEU A 142 -6.23 -8.75 17.98
CA LEU A 142 -6.77 -9.44 16.81
C LEU A 142 -8.30 -9.40 16.76
N GLY A 143 -8.96 -8.96 17.84
CA GLY A 143 -10.39 -8.92 17.99
C GLY A 143 -11.06 -7.65 17.44
N LEU A 144 -12.23 -7.34 18.01
CA LEU A 144 -13.04 -6.18 17.66
C LEU A 144 -12.30 -4.87 17.94
N CYS A 145 -12.35 -3.93 17.01
CA CYS A 145 -11.59 -2.68 17.02
C CYS A 145 -10.05 -2.86 17.10
N GLY A 146 -9.56 -4.07 16.92
CA GLY A 146 -8.14 -4.39 16.90
C GLY A 146 -7.47 -4.19 15.52
N TYR A 147 -6.35 -4.87 15.29
CA TYR A 147 -5.55 -4.70 14.06
C TYR A 147 -6.33 -5.09 12.80
N ASN A 148 -6.46 -4.14 11.88
CA ASN A 148 -7.17 -4.29 10.62
C ASN A 148 -8.67 -4.67 10.77
N CYS A 149 -9.24 -4.54 11.95
CA CYS A 149 -10.68 -4.63 12.15
C CYS A 149 -11.38 -3.49 11.42
N ARG A 150 -12.53 -3.78 10.81
CA ARG A 150 -13.41 -2.79 10.17
C ARG A 150 -14.75 -2.66 10.90
N HIS A 151 -14.97 -3.47 11.92
CA HIS A 151 -16.18 -3.46 12.70
C HIS A 151 -16.19 -2.30 13.69
N SER A 152 -17.38 -1.78 13.90
CA SER A 152 -17.75 -0.88 14.99
C SER A 152 -18.92 -1.52 15.75
N PHE A 153 -19.35 -0.90 16.81
CA PHE A 153 -20.53 -1.32 17.52
C PHE A 153 -21.32 -0.10 18.05
N THR A 154 -22.59 -0.28 18.25
CA THR A 154 -23.50 0.76 18.69
C THR A 154 -24.31 0.26 19.90
N PRO A 155 -24.81 1.16 20.78
CA PRO A 155 -25.72 0.78 21.85
C PRO A 155 -26.92 -0.01 21.32
N PHE A 156 -27.36 -1.01 22.08
CA PHE A 156 -28.51 -1.82 21.76
C PHE A 156 -29.38 -1.96 22.99
N LEU A 157 -30.69 -1.67 22.88
CA LEU A 157 -31.66 -1.82 23.95
C LEU A 157 -32.61 -2.98 23.63
N PRO A 158 -32.51 -4.11 24.36
CA PRO A 158 -33.45 -5.22 24.19
C PRO A 158 -34.89 -4.76 24.32
N GLY A 159 -35.74 -5.24 23.44
CA GLY A 159 -37.16 -4.85 23.40
C GLY A 159 -37.47 -3.51 22.70
N VAL A 160 -36.47 -2.65 22.48
CA VAL A 160 -36.60 -1.35 21.79
C VAL A 160 -35.83 -1.34 20.47
N SER A 161 -34.53 -1.66 20.53
CA SER A 161 -33.67 -1.72 19.34
C SER A 161 -33.98 -2.98 18.53
N ARG A 162 -33.81 -2.86 17.20
CA ARG A 162 -33.94 -4.00 16.28
C ARG A 162 -32.60 -4.30 15.66
N ASN A 163 -32.22 -5.57 15.66
CA ASN A 163 -31.08 -6.03 14.87
C ASN A 163 -31.55 -6.34 13.44
N ASN A 164 -31.27 -5.45 12.51
CA ASN A 164 -31.63 -5.60 11.10
C ASN A 164 -30.53 -6.31 10.28
N ASN A 165 -29.46 -6.80 10.91
CA ASN A 165 -28.42 -7.54 10.26
C ASN A 165 -28.99 -8.86 9.73
N LYS A 166 -28.74 -9.12 8.44
CA LYS A 166 -29.11 -10.39 7.81
C LYS A 166 -27.91 -11.36 7.90
N PRO A 167 -28.17 -12.67 8.03
CA PRO A 167 -27.08 -13.66 7.94
C PRO A 167 -26.28 -13.45 6.66
N ILE A 168 -24.96 -13.37 6.79
CA ILE A 168 -24.06 -13.30 5.64
C ILE A 168 -23.74 -14.72 5.21
N ASP A 169 -23.83 -14.98 3.90
CA ASP A 169 -23.38 -16.24 3.31
C ASP A 169 -21.89 -16.43 3.61
N THR A 170 -21.56 -17.53 4.27
CA THR A 170 -20.21 -17.84 4.73
C THR A 170 -19.24 -17.95 3.57
N GLU A 171 -19.66 -18.58 2.47
CA GLU A 171 -18.83 -18.76 1.28
C GLU A 171 -18.62 -17.42 0.54
N ALA A 172 -19.65 -16.61 0.40
CA ALA A 172 -19.52 -15.26 -0.16
C ALA A 172 -18.60 -14.38 0.71
N ASN A 173 -18.68 -14.52 2.04
CA ASN A 173 -17.80 -13.79 2.95
C ASN A 173 -16.34 -14.24 2.78
N ARG A 174 -16.07 -15.54 2.71
CA ARG A 174 -14.73 -16.10 2.50
C ARG A 174 -14.14 -15.61 1.18
N ARG A 175 -14.88 -15.68 0.08
CA ARG A 175 -14.45 -15.16 -1.22
C ARG A 175 -14.11 -13.67 -1.17
N ALA A 176 -14.97 -12.87 -0.57
CA ALA A 176 -14.72 -11.43 -0.44
C ALA A 176 -13.50 -11.12 0.44
N TYR A 177 -13.28 -11.90 1.49
CA TYR A 177 -12.07 -11.81 2.32
C TYR A 177 -10.81 -12.14 1.52
N GLU A 178 -10.80 -13.24 0.77
CA GLU A 178 -9.67 -13.67 -0.07
C GLU A 178 -9.32 -12.63 -1.13
N LEU A 179 -10.31 -12.08 -1.83
CA LEU A 179 -10.13 -10.98 -2.78
C LEU A 179 -9.49 -9.75 -2.12
N SER A 180 -9.95 -9.40 -0.91
CA SER A 180 -9.35 -8.33 -0.12
C SER A 180 -7.90 -8.61 0.26
N GLN A 181 -7.53 -9.85 0.57
CA GLN A 181 -6.13 -10.23 0.85
C GLN A 181 -5.27 -10.18 -0.42
N ALA A 182 -5.80 -10.62 -1.56
CA ALA A 182 -5.12 -10.52 -2.85
C ALA A 182 -4.86 -9.04 -3.22
N GLN A 183 -5.86 -8.17 -3.08
CA GLN A 183 -5.71 -6.74 -3.27
C GLN A 183 -4.59 -6.15 -2.40
N ARG A 184 -4.56 -6.48 -1.11
CA ARG A 184 -3.51 -6.04 -0.18
C ARG A 184 -2.12 -6.58 -0.55
N ALA A 185 -2.04 -7.80 -1.09
CA ALA A 185 -0.79 -8.35 -1.57
C ALA A 185 -0.23 -7.55 -2.76
N MET A 186 -1.09 -7.15 -3.70
CA MET A 186 -0.70 -6.29 -4.82
C MET A 186 -0.27 -4.89 -4.33
N GLU A 187 -1.00 -4.28 -3.41
CA GLU A 187 -0.64 -3.01 -2.79
C GLU A 187 0.76 -3.07 -2.13
N ARG A 188 1.08 -4.16 -1.42
CA ARG A 188 2.42 -4.36 -0.82
C ARG A 188 3.51 -4.46 -1.88
N ARG A 189 3.27 -5.18 -2.99
CA ARG A 189 4.22 -5.31 -4.11
C ARG A 189 4.50 -3.97 -4.77
N ILE A 190 3.46 -3.17 -5.02
CA ILE A 190 3.58 -1.82 -5.59
C ILE A 190 4.42 -0.91 -4.67
N ARG A 191 4.15 -0.89 -3.36
CA ARG A 191 4.94 -0.10 -2.41
C ARG A 191 6.41 -0.55 -2.38
N ALA A 192 6.68 -1.85 -2.38
CA ALA A 192 8.04 -2.37 -2.44
C ALA A 192 8.75 -1.94 -3.73
N GLN A 193 8.04 -1.97 -4.86
CA GLN A 193 8.58 -1.55 -6.15
C GLN A 193 8.86 -0.05 -6.20
N LYS A 194 7.99 0.79 -5.63
CA LYS A 194 8.24 2.25 -5.48
C LYS A 194 9.50 2.53 -4.67
N ARG A 195 9.70 1.85 -3.53
CA ARG A 195 10.93 1.99 -2.72
C ARG A 195 12.16 1.57 -3.51
N LYS A 196 12.07 0.47 -4.27
CA LYS A 196 13.18 0.02 -5.14
C LYS A 196 13.52 1.06 -6.21
N CYS A 197 12.50 1.64 -6.87
CA CYS A 197 12.72 2.71 -7.84
C CYS A 197 13.37 3.93 -7.19
N ALA A 198 12.90 4.37 -6.02
CA ALA A 198 13.47 5.51 -5.31
C ALA A 198 14.96 5.27 -4.95
N ALA A 199 15.29 4.08 -4.43
CA ALA A 199 16.66 3.72 -4.10
C ALA A 199 17.57 3.70 -5.32
N LEU A 200 17.11 3.10 -6.44
CA LEU A 200 17.87 3.05 -7.68
C LEU A 200 18.07 4.44 -8.29
N HIS A 201 17.03 5.30 -8.27
CA HIS A 201 17.16 6.67 -8.74
C HIS A 201 18.18 7.46 -7.93
N THR A 202 18.18 7.33 -6.61
CA THR A 202 19.19 7.95 -5.75
C THR A 202 20.60 7.42 -6.05
N ALA A 203 20.73 6.12 -6.25
CA ALA A 203 22.01 5.50 -6.62
C ALA A 203 22.53 6.02 -7.98
N VAL A 204 21.67 6.13 -8.98
CA VAL A 204 22.02 6.73 -10.29
C VAL A 204 22.51 8.16 -10.13
N LYS A 205 21.77 8.96 -9.32
CA LYS A 205 22.09 10.37 -9.13
C LYS A 205 23.44 10.60 -8.45
N ASN A 206 23.80 9.72 -7.53
CA ASN A 206 25.00 9.86 -6.69
C ASN A 206 26.20 9.03 -7.23
N CYS A 207 26.04 8.29 -8.32
CA CYS A 207 27.13 7.49 -8.92
C CYS A 207 27.97 8.37 -9.82
N GLU A 208 29.27 8.45 -9.54
CA GLU A 208 30.26 9.20 -10.33
C GLU A 208 30.87 8.36 -11.44
N ASP A 209 31.01 7.05 -11.25
CA ASP A 209 31.53 6.14 -12.28
C ASP A 209 30.53 5.96 -13.44
N PRO A 210 30.89 6.35 -14.68
CA PRO A 210 29.98 6.29 -15.82
C PRO A 210 29.48 4.88 -16.14
N ALA A 211 30.33 3.86 -16.02
CA ALA A 211 29.97 2.47 -16.33
C ALA A 211 29.00 1.89 -15.31
N ALA A 212 29.24 2.15 -14.02
CA ALA A 212 28.32 1.76 -12.95
C ALA A 212 27.01 2.53 -13.04
N LYS A 213 27.04 3.83 -13.35
CA LYS A 213 25.87 4.68 -13.53
C LYS A 213 24.97 4.18 -14.66
N ALA A 214 25.54 3.77 -15.79
CA ALA A 214 24.78 3.20 -16.91
C ALA A 214 24.04 1.92 -16.49
N LYS A 215 24.72 1.00 -15.78
CA LYS A 215 24.09 -0.21 -15.24
C LYS A 215 22.99 0.08 -14.22
N LEU A 216 23.19 1.09 -13.36
CA LEU A 216 22.17 1.53 -12.40
C LEU A 216 20.96 2.15 -13.09
N GLN A 217 21.19 2.95 -14.15
CA GLN A 217 20.13 3.55 -14.96
C GLN A 217 19.29 2.48 -15.65
N GLU A 218 19.89 1.45 -16.19
CA GLU A 218 19.19 0.31 -16.78
C GLU A 218 18.30 -0.37 -15.73
N LYS A 219 18.86 -0.72 -14.57
CA LYS A 219 18.11 -1.32 -13.46
C LYS A 219 16.96 -0.42 -12.97
N TYR A 220 17.18 0.90 -12.94
CA TYR A 220 16.13 1.86 -12.60
C TYR A 220 15.00 1.82 -13.63
N THR A 221 15.31 1.87 -14.92
CA THR A 221 14.33 1.82 -16.00
C THR A 221 13.52 0.52 -16.00
N GLN A 222 14.17 -0.62 -15.82
CA GLN A 222 13.50 -1.93 -15.65
C GLN A 222 12.58 -1.94 -14.43
N SER A 223 13.04 -1.36 -13.31
CA SER A 223 12.25 -1.24 -12.09
C SER A 223 11.02 -0.34 -12.27
N ALA A 224 11.18 0.77 -12.99
CA ALA A 224 10.09 1.69 -13.33
C ALA A 224 9.06 1.05 -14.26
N LYS A 225 9.50 0.29 -15.28
CA LYS A 225 8.63 -0.48 -16.17
C LYS A 225 7.79 -1.49 -15.36
N ARG A 226 8.44 -2.27 -14.49
CA ARG A 226 7.75 -3.23 -13.62
C ARG A 226 6.73 -2.55 -12.70
N LEU A 227 7.02 -1.34 -12.21
CA LEU A 227 6.05 -0.56 -11.42
C LEU A 227 4.82 -0.19 -12.24
N GLN A 228 4.98 0.22 -13.50
CA GLN A 228 3.84 0.50 -14.41
C GLN A 228 2.99 -0.75 -14.63
N GLU A 229 3.62 -1.90 -14.89
CA GLU A 229 2.94 -3.18 -15.07
C GLU A 229 2.15 -3.60 -13.82
N GLN A 230 2.75 -3.45 -12.63
CA GLN A 230 2.08 -3.75 -11.36
C GLN A 230 0.90 -2.82 -11.09
N ASN A 231 1.01 -1.51 -11.39
CA ASN A 231 -0.11 -0.58 -11.26
C ASN A 231 -1.24 -0.91 -12.24
N ALA A 232 -0.92 -1.25 -13.49
CA ALA A 232 -1.92 -1.66 -14.48
C ALA A 232 -2.64 -2.96 -14.05
N ALA A 233 -1.89 -3.96 -13.58
CA ALA A 233 -2.44 -5.20 -13.07
C ALA A 233 -3.34 -4.98 -11.84
N TYR A 234 -2.97 -4.08 -10.93
CA TYR A 234 -3.77 -3.71 -9.77
C TYR A 234 -5.09 -3.05 -10.18
N THR A 235 -5.03 -2.09 -11.11
CA THR A 235 -6.23 -1.40 -11.61
C THR A 235 -7.17 -2.40 -12.28
N LYS A 236 -6.61 -3.28 -13.14
CA LYS A 236 -7.38 -4.34 -13.81
C LYS A 236 -8.00 -5.30 -12.79
N PHE A 237 -7.23 -5.78 -11.81
CA PHE A 237 -7.74 -6.67 -10.75
C PHE A 237 -8.91 -6.05 -9.99
N CYS A 238 -8.80 -4.76 -9.64
CA CYS A 238 -9.90 -4.06 -8.96
C CYS A 238 -11.15 -3.97 -9.85
N ALA A 239 -10.98 -3.65 -11.14
CA ALA A 239 -12.11 -3.57 -12.08
C ALA A 239 -12.77 -4.93 -12.32
N ASP A 240 -11.97 -5.98 -12.54
CA ASP A 240 -12.46 -7.35 -12.79
C ASP A 240 -13.24 -7.95 -11.60
N ASN A 241 -12.99 -7.45 -10.36
CA ASN A 241 -13.61 -7.97 -9.13
C ASN A 241 -14.52 -6.96 -8.43
N ASP A 242 -14.90 -5.87 -9.09
CA ASP A 242 -15.72 -4.78 -8.52
C ASP A 242 -15.18 -4.24 -7.18
N LEU A 243 -13.85 -4.11 -7.09
CA LEU A 243 -13.17 -3.61 -5.90
C LEU A 243 -12.79 -2.13 -6.07
N LYS A 244 -12.98 -1.36 -5.01
CA LYS A 244 -12.50 0.02 -4.99
C LYS A 244 -10.96 0.05 -4.92
N PRO A 245 -10.26 0.73 -5.85
CA PRO A 245 -8.82 0.95 -5.73
C PRO A 245 -8.54 1.98 -4.62
N TYR A 246 -7.63 1.65 -3.71
CA TYR A 246 -7.25 2.51 -2.58
C TYR A 246 -5.87 3.13 -2.84
N HIS A 247 -5.84 4.24 -3.57
CA HIS A 247 -4.59 4.91 -3.94
C HIS A 247 -3.78 5.41 -2.73
N GLU A 248 -4.43 5.81 -1.65
CA GLU A 248 -3.81 6.20 -0.39
C GLU A 248 -2.98 5.07 0.23
N ARG A 249 -3.38 3.80 0.02
CA ARG A 249 -2.63 2.63 0.50
C ARG A 249 -1.38 2.33 -0.32
N LEU A 250 -1.22 2.98 -1.47
CA LEU A 250 -0.04 2.88 -2.32
C LEU A 250 1.00 3.95 -2.01
N ALA A 251 0.76 4.80 -1.00
CA ALA A 251 1.69 5.85 -0.58
C ALA A 251 2.98 5.24 -0.01
N VAL A 252 4.09 5.88 -0.31
CA VAL A 252 5.44 5.51 0.17
C VAL A 252 6.20 6.80 0.46
N ALA A 253 6.91 6.83 1.57
CA ALA A 253 7.79 7.94 1.91
C ALA A 253 8.86 8.14 0.81
N GLY A 254 9.06 9.39 0.41
CA GLY A 254 10.01 9.73 -0.67
C GLY A 254 9.53 9.39 -2.09
N TRP A 255 8.27 8.97 -2.26
CA TRP A 255 7.67 8.73 -3.58
C TRP A 255 6.52 9.72 -3.82
N ASP A 256 6.85 10.87 -4.38
CA ASP A 256 5.92 11.93 -4.72
C ASP A 256 5.56 11.94 -6.22
N ARG A 257 4.84 12.98 -6.65
CA ARG A 257 4.47 13.19 -8.05
C ARG A 257 5.70 13.36 -8.96
N SER A 258 6.75 14.00 -8.47
CA SER A 258 8.00 14.19 -9.21
C SER A 258 8.70 12.87 -9.47
N ALA A 259 8.86 12.03 -8.42
CA ALA A 259 9.44 10.70 -8.55
C ALA A 259 8.64 9.80 -9.52
N ALA A 260 7.31 9.87 -9.46
CA ALA A 260 6.44 9.14 -10.38
C ALA A 260 6.60 9.61 -11.83
N SER A 261 6.70 10.92 -12.05
CA SER A 261 6.92 11.51 -13.38
C SER A 261 8.27 11.11 -13.95
N THR A 262 9.34 11.17 -13.14
CA THR A 262 10.70 10.77 -13.53
C THR A 262 10.75 9.29 -13.92
N ALA A 263 10.12 8.40 -13.14
CA ALA A 263 10.03 6.99 -13.45
C ALA A 263 9.27 6.74 -14.77
N SER A 264 8.17 7.46 -15.00
CA SER A 264 7.40 7.36 -16.24
C SER A 264 8.18 7.89 -17.45
N ALA A 265 8.97 8.95 -17.27
CA ALA A 265 9.83 9.48 -18.31
C ALA A 265 10.92 8.47 -18.72
N ALA A 266 11.57 7.82 -17.76
CA ALA A 266 12.59 6.79 -18.03
C ALA A 266 12.02 5.62 -18.85
N VAL A 267 10.79 5.19 -18.56
CA VAL A 267 10.14 4.12 -19.34
C VAL A 267 9.75 4.58 -20.75
N ARG A 268 9.27 5.83 -20.90
CA ARG A 268 8.97 6.37 -22.24
C ARG A 268 10.23 6.48 -23.09
N GLU A 269 11.31 6.94 -22.48
CA GLU A 269 12.59 7.05 -23.16
C GLU A 269 13.09 5.68 -23.62
N GLN A 270 13.04 4.67 -22.74
CA GLN A 270 13.41 3.29 -23.12
C GLN A 270 12.58 2.79 -24.31
N LYS A 271 11.27 3.02 -24.31
CA LYS A 271 10.42 2.61 -25.44
C LYS A 271 10.81 3.29 -26.75
N ARG A 272 11.24 4.56 -26.69
CA ARG A 272 11.73 5.25 -27.89
C ARG A 272 13.02 4.62 -28.41
N VAL A 273 13.97 4.36 -27.52
CA VAL A 273 15.22 3.69 -27.88
C VAL A 273 14.96 2.29 -28.45
N ASP A 274 14.09 1.50 -27.79
CA ASP A 274 13.71 0.17 -28.27
C ASP A 274 13.10 0.22 -29.68
N LYS A 275 12.25 1.23 -29.97
CA LYS A 275 11.67 1.45 -31.28
C LYS A 275 12.75 1.79 -32.32
N MET A 276 13.67 2.69 -31.98
CA MET A 276 14.78 3.05 -32.89
C MET A 276 15.70 1.86 -33.18
N ILE A 277 16.00 1.03 -32.17
CA ILE A 277 16.76 -0.21 -32.35
C ILE A 277 16.00 -1.17 -33.30
N ALA A 278 14.69 -1.31 -33.11
CA ALA A 278 13.88 -2.17 -33.98
C ALA A 278 13.86 -1.68 -35.42
N GLU A 279 13.72 -0.37 -35.64
CA GLU A 279 13.75 0.26 -36.97
C GLU A 279 15.14 0.06 -37.63
N PHE A 280 16.23 0.33 -36.87
CA PHE A 280 17.59 0.08 -37.36
C PHE A 280 17.80 -1.39 -37.77
N ASN A 281 17.43 -2.33 -36.91
CA ASN A 281 17.56 -3.75 -37.17
C ASN A 281 16.73 -4.20 -38.36
N ALA A 282 15.52 -3.65 -38.56
CA ALA A 282 14.68 -3.94 -39.72
C ALA A 282 15.32 -3.48 -41.03
N GLU A 283 15.95 -2.29 -41.03
CA GLU A 283 16.65 -1.76 -42.21
C GLU A 283 17.93 -2.58 -42.57
N HIS A 284 18.57 -3.19 -41.55
CA HIS A 284 19.85 -3.91 -41.71
C HIS A 284 19.72 -5.43 -41.73
N MET A 285 18.51 -5.96 -41.54
CA MET A 285 18.22 -7.40 -41.38
C MET A 285 18.70 -8.26 -42.59
N ALA A 286 18.84 -7.65 -43.76
CA ALA A 286 19.30 -8.34 -44.97
C ALA A 286 20.81 -8.27 -45.21
N LYS A 287 21.59 -7.51 -44.40
CA LYS A 287 23.00 -7.22 -44.69
C LYS A 287 23.99 -8.09 -43.89
N ASP A 288 23.88 -8.09 -42.57
CA ASP A 288 24.71 -8.93 -41.67
C ASP A 288 24.03 -9.08 -40.30
N PRO A 289 23.68 -10.32 -39.84
CA PRO A 289 23.15 -10.56 -38.52
C PRO A 289 24.07 -10.08 -37.36
N ALA A 290 25.38 -10.02 -37.57
CA ALA A 290 26.33 -9.54 -36.57
C ALA A 290 26.25 -8.02 -36.33
N GLU A 291 25.68 -7.26 -37.26
CA GLU A 291 25.49 -5.82 -37.17
C GLU A 291 24.17 -5.43 -36.46
N LEU A 292 23.25 -6.38 -36.21
CA LEU A 292 22.00 -6.12 -35.56
C LEU A 292 22.21 -5.68 -34.12
N LEU A 293 21.44 -4.66 -33.70
CA LEU A 293 21.48 -4.20 -32.33
C LEU A 293 20.66 -5.14 -31.40
N PRO A 294 21.20 -5.52 -30.24
CA PRO A 294 20.51 -6.38 -29.32
C PRO A 294 19.27 -5.66 -28.73
N LYS A 295 18.17 -6.39 -28.60
CA LYS A 295 16.99 -5.87 -27.90
C LYS A 295 17.31 -5.66 -26.43
N HIS A 296 16.94 -4.49 -25.91
CA HIS A 296 17.00 -4.15 -24.48
C HIS A 296 18.41 -4.12 -23.84
N GLU A 297 19.49 -4.20 -24.58
CA GLU A 297 20.84 -4.10 -24.05
C GLU A 297 21.51 -2.77 -24.39
N TYR A 298 22.03 -2.09 -23.37
CA TYR A 298 23.00 -1.01 -23.48
C TYR A 298 24.42 -1.59 -23.44
N ALA A 299 24.75 -2.53 -24.34
CA ALA A 299 26.10 -2.98 -24.48
C ALA A 299 26.99 -1.84 -25.01
N HIS A 300 28.26 -1.86 -24.64
CA HIS A 300 29.23 -0.78 -24.96
C HIS A 300 29.28 -0.43 -26.47
N GLY A 301 29.05 -1.38 -27.37
CA GLY A 301 29.00 -1.16 -28.83
C GLY A 301 27.66 -0.65 -29.38
N VAL A 302 26.57 -0.71 -28.61
CA VAL A 302 25.22 -0.25 -29.04
C VAL A 302 25.18 1.27 -29.16
N LYS A 303 25.83 1.99 -28.23
CA LYS A 303 25.91 3.46 -28.24
C LYS A 303 26.57 3.97 -29.51
N GLU A 304 27.66 3.35 -29.92
CA GLU A 304 28.40 3.73 -31.12
C GLU A 304 27.58 3.47 -32.39
N LYS A 305 26.91 2.32 -32.49
CA LYS A 305 25.99 1.99 -33.59
C LYS A 305 24.80 2.94 -33.64
N LEU A 306 24.17 3.29 -32.50
CA LEU A 306 23.09 4.27 -32.44
C LEU A 306 23.56 5.68 -32.82
N LEU A 307 24.76 6.07 -32.42
CA LEU A 307 25.35 7.35 -32.83
C LEU A 307 25.54 7.41 -34.34
N ASN A 308 26.12 6.37 -34.94
CA ASN A 308 26.32 6.27 -36.39
C ASN A 308 24.98 6.28 -37.13
N TYR A 309 23.96 5.58 -36.62
CA TYR A 309 22.62 5.63 -37.19
C TYR A 309 22.03 7.04 -37.13
N SER A 310 22.19 7.76 -36.00
CA SER A 310 21.67 9.14 -35.87
C SER A 310 22.33 10.12 -36.82
N LEU A 311 23.63 9.93 -37.11
CA LEU A 311 24.38 10.74 -38.06
C LEU A 311 23.97 10.49 -39.51
N ASN A 312 23.47 9.27 -39.78
CA ASN A 312 23.05 8.84 -41.13
C ASN A 312 21.52 8.91 -41.33
N MET A 313 20.78 9.43 -40.38
CA MET A 313 19.33 9.62 -40.53
C MET A 313 18.99 10.49 -41.73
N LYS A 314 18.01 10.06 -42.53
CA LYS A 314 17.52 10.79 -43.70
C LYS A 314 17.10 12.23 -43.36
N GLU A 315 17.28 13.13 -44.29
CA GLU A 315 16.74 14.49 -44.23
C GLU A 315 15.22 14.43 -43.94
N GLY A 316 14.80 15.07 -42.87
CA GLY A 316 13.39 15.05 -42.40
C GLY A 316 13.18 14.41 -41.03
N ALA A 317 14.15 13.72 -40.45
CA ALA A 317 14.05 13.27 -39.06
C ALA A 317 14.02 14.48 -38.09
N SER A 318 13.09 14.46 -37.11
CA SER A 318 12.97 15.59 -36.18
C SER A 318 14.25 15.76 -35.38
N GLY A 319 14.62 17.03 -35.10
CA GLY A 319 15.79 17.34 -34.26
C GLY A 319 15.70 16.71 -32.86
N ARG A 320 14.48 16.39 -32.43
CA ARG A 320 14.18 15.73 -31.16
C ARG A 320 14.60 14.23 -31.19
N ASP A 321 14.40 13.56 -32.32
CA ASP A 321 14.80 12.15 -32.46
C ASP A 321 16.31 12.01 -32.56
N LYS A 322 16.99 12.93 -33.23
CA LYS A 322 18.46 13.03 -33.27
C LYS A 322 19.05 13.30 -31.89
N ALA A 323 18.44 14.19 -31.11
CA ALA A 323 18.90 14.54 -29.76
C ALA A 323 18.78 13.34 -28.79
N VAL A 324 17.74 12.54 -28.91
CA VAL A 324 17.52 11.34 -28.07
C VAL A 324 18.57 10.28 -28.32
N VAL A 325 18.92 10.01 -29.59
CA VAL A 325 19.99 9.05 -29.94
C VAL A 325 21.32 9.56 -29.41
N PHE A 326 21.57 10.87 -29.51
CA PHE A 326 22.78 11.48 -28.99
C PHE A 326 22.90 11.38 -27.47
N GLN A 327 21.81 11.63 -26.74
CA GLN A 327 21.76 11.46 -25.28
C GLN A 327 21.88 9.99 -24.82
N ALA A 328 21.40 9.04 -25.62
CA ALA A 328 21.57 7.62 -25.34
C ALA A 328 22.99 7.11 -25.66
N ALA A 329 23.73 7.83 -26.49
CA ALA A 329 25.10 7.51 -26.87
C ALA A 329 26.16 8.12 -25.95
N LEU A 330 25.84 9.20 -25.23
CA LEU A 330 26.65 9.82 -24.19
C LEU A 330 26.41 9.16 -22.83
#